data_b152559f0466d9154ee6c4e48c8dabd2
#
_entry.id   b152559f0466d9154ee6c4e48c8dabd2
#
_cell.length_a   1.000
_cell.length_b   1.000
_cell.length_c   1.000
_cell.angle_alpha   90.00
_cell.angle_beta   90.00
_cell.angle_gamma   90.00
#
_symmetry.space_group_name_H-M   'P 1'
#
loop_
_entity.id
_entity.type
_entity.pdbx_description
1 polymer ?
#
loop_
_entity_poly.entity_id
_entity_poly.type
_entity_poly.pdbx_seq_one_letter_code
_entity_poly.pdbx_strand_id
1 'polypeptide(L)'
;MLREIDARTTRGTAAADPVTIVPASVEPLAPGPVRPGAFSPRRSVLVLVLLGMALVACIAVFMTYDLRGSLSYALELRARKVAGMTLVGLALGAATVLFHTISGNRILTPSLMGFDSLYLFVQTGAAFLFGTFAFLSLDVRLRFGLEVLVMMGFALVLQRLFLRQARADLVGMLLVGVVLGGMFASLTTLVARLIDPNEFMTLQDQFFASFATVDDQLLGLSAVVVAGALALVWRWRDDLDVVALGRDTAVALGVDHDRIVRRTLLLVAVLVSVATALVGPVTFLGLLVAHLAYRLTATFRHRYTMLTAGLAGAVAVIAAQFA
;
A
#
# COMPACT_ATOMS: atom_id res chain seq x y z
N MET A 1 12.74 21.65 -88.62
CA MET A 1 12.07 20.37 -88.40
C MET A 1 12.00 20.14 -86.89
N LEU A 2 11.39 21.09 -86.24
CA LEU A 2 11.19 21.12 -84.77
C LEU A 2 10.13 22.22 -84.52
N ARG A 3 8.92 21.99 -84.85
CA ARG A 3 7.72 22.80 -84.48
C ARG A 3 6.53 21.95 -84.85
N GLU A 4 5.97 21.27 -83.91
CA GLU A 4 4.62 20.71 -83.97
C GLU A 4 4.45 19.53 -82.96
N ILE A 5 4.71 19.78 -81.72
CA ILE A 5 4.18 18.90 -80.60
C ILE A 5 4.02 19.81 -79.39
N ASP A 6 3.05 20.70 -79.46
CA ASP A 6 2.71 21.43 -78.22
C ASP A 6 1.30 22.00 -78.36
N ALA A 7 0.31 21.17 -78.32
CA ALA A 7 -1.09 21.62 -78.21
C ALA A 7 -2.09 20.45 -77.92
N ARG A 8 -1.83 19.53 -77.01
CA ARG A 8 -2.91 18.61 -76.53
C ARG A 8 -2.55 17.98 -75.21
N THR A 9 -2.36 18.77 -74.17
CA THR A 9 -2.41 18.16 -72.79
C THR A 9 -2.74 19.22 -71.72
N THR A 10 -3.78 19.99 -71.99
CA THR A 10 -4.37 20.83 -70.96
C THR A 10 -5.86 20.55 -70.85
N ARG A 11 -6.23 19.39 -70.32
CA ARG A 11 -7.60 19.12 -69.88
C ARG A 11 -7.53 18.33 -68.58
N GLY A 12 -7.91 19.03 -67.52
CA GLY A 12 -8.59 18.41 -66.37
C GLY A 12 -7.74 17.92 -65.22
N THR A 13 -7.00 18.79 -64.55
CA THR A 13 -6.81 18.59 -63.11
C THR A 13 -8.00 19.26 -62.39
N ALA A 14 -9.05 18.50 -62.20
CA ALA A 14 -10.10 18.87 -61.25
C ALA A 14 -9.39 18.98 -59.90
N ALA A 15 -9.33 20.19 -59.37
CA ALA A 15 -8.91 20.40 -57.98
C ALA A 15 -9.82 19.56 -57.10
N ALA A 16 -9.26 18.55 -56.46
CA ALA A 16 -9.95 17.82 -55.38
C ALA A 16 -10.17 18.81 -54.27
N ASP A 17 -11.43 19.08 -53.98
CA ASP A 17 -11.80 19.86 -52.82
C ASP A 17 -11.18 19.26 -51.55
N PRO A 18 -10.60 20.08 -50.64
CA PRO A 18 -10.05 19.57 -49.41
C PRO A 18 -11.20 18.92 -48.64
N VAL A 19 -11.07 17.60 -48.46
CA VAL A 19 -11.98 16.83 -47.55
C VAL A 19 -11.86 17.46 -46.18
N THR A 20 -12.77 18.36 -45.85
CA THR A 20 -12.93 18.86 -44.51
C THR A 20 -13.41 17.69 -43.64
N ILE A 21 -12.47 17.01 -42.98
CA ILE A 21 -12.78 16.04 -41.96
C ILE A 21 -13.37 16.87 -40.78
N VAL A 22 -14.66 17.07 -40.79
CA VAL A 22 -15.39 17.52 -39.59
C VAL A 22 -15.24 16.39 -38.61
N PRO A 23 -14.53 16.57 -37.47
CA PRO A 23 -14.49 15.55 -36.45
C PRO A 23 -15.96 15.33 -36.05
N ALA A 24 -16.45 14.09 -36.22
CA ALA A 24 -17.74 13.71 -35.69
C ALA A 24 -17.76 14.16 -34.24
N SER A 25 -18.64 15.12 -33.91
CA SER A 25 -18.88 15.52 -32.55
C SER A 25 -19.24 14.24 -31.79
N VAL A 26 -18.25 13.72 -31.03
CA VAL A 26 -18.53 12.66 -30.05
C VAL A 26 -19.45 13.32 -29.06
N GLU A 27 -20.74 13.13 -29.29
CA GLU A 27 -21.75 13.49 -28.31
C GLU A 27 -21.30 12.83 -27.00
N PRO A 28 -21.02 13.58 -25.92
CA PRO A 28 -20.65 12.97 -24.67
C PRO A 28 -21.83 12.05 -24.32
N LEU A 29 -21.56 10.73 -24.31
CA LEU A 29 -22.52 9.74 -23.81
C LEU A 29 -23.02 10.28 -22.48
N ALA A 30 -24.27 10.75 -22.49
CA ALA A 30 -24.92 11.19 -21.25
C ALA A 30 -24.73 10.05 -20.25
N PRO A 31 -24.13 10.30 -19.08
CA PRO A 31 -23.93 9.25 -18.12
C PRO A 31 -25.30 8.66 -17.84
N GLY A 32 -25.48 7.38 -18.24
CA GLY A 32 -26.73 6.66 -17.98
C GLY A 32 -27.03 6.82 -16.49
N PRO A 33 -28.32 6.80 -16.09
CA PRO A 33 -28.68 7.04 -14.71
C PRO A 33 -27.85 6.13 -13.82
N VAL A 34 -26.87 6.70 -13.14
CA VAL A 34 -26.11 6.04 -12.08
C VAL A 34 -27.18 5.64 -11.08
N ARG A 35 -27.60 4.37 -11.14
CA ARG A 35 -28.46 3.83 -10.08
C ARG A 35 -27.66 4.04 -8.81
N PRO A 36 -28.04 4.92 -7.90
CA PRO A 36 -27.38 5.02 -6.63
C PRO A 36 -27.57 3.65 -5.99
N GLY A 37 -26.54 2.82 -6.00
CA GLY A 37 -26.51 1.61 -5.19
C GLY A 37 -26.79 2.10 -3.79
N ALA A 38 -28.04 1.85 -3.31
CA ALA A 38 -28.53 2.47 -2.11
C ALA A 38 -27.53 2.16 -0.98
N PHE A 39 -26.81 3.18 -0.53
CA PHE A 39 -25.94 3.07 0.65
C PHE A 39 -26.83 2.54 1.77
N SER A 40 -26.64 1.28 2.12
CA SER A 40 -27.32 0.67 3.25
C SER A 40 -26.30 0.54 4.38
N PRO A 41 -26.38 1.39 5.41
CA PRO A 41 -25.51 1.28 6.58
C PRO A 41 -25.63 -0.12 7.23
N ARG A 42 -26.80 -0.76 7.12
CA ARG A 42 -27.03 -2.13 7.58
C ARG A 42 -26.13 -3.15 6.87
N ARG A 43 -25.92 -3.01 5.55
CA ARG A 43 -25.04 -3.90 4.77
C ARG A 43 -23.58 -3.76 5.24
N SER A 44 -23.09 -2.54 5.41
CA SER A 44 -21.70 -2.30 5.85
C SER A 44 -21.45 -2.82 7.27
N VAL A 45 -22.43 -2.66 8.18
CA VAL A 45 -22.36 -3.23 9.54
C VAL A 45 -22.40 -4.77 9.49
N LEU A 46 -23.29 -5.35 8.67
CA LEU A 46 -23.36 -6.81 8.50
C LEU A 46 -22.02 -7.37 8.00
N VAL A 47 -21.39 -6.73 7.03
CA VAL A 47 -20.07 -7.14 6.51
C VAL A 47 -19.01 -7.10 7.60
N LEU A 48 -18.98 -6.04 8.43
CA LEU A 48 -18.05 -5.95 9.56
C LEU A 48 -18.28 -7.06 10.57
N VAL A 49 -19.53 -7.37 10.91
CA VAL A 49 -19.88 -8.46 11.83
C VAL A 49 -19.46 -9.81 11.25
N LEU A 50 -19.75 -10.07 9.96
CA LEU A 50 -19.36 -11.31 9.30
C LEU A 50 -17.84 -11.49 9.23
N LEU A 51 -17.08 -10.42 8.91
CA LEU A 51 -15.62 -10.47 8.92
C LEU A 51 -15.07 -10.62 10.35
N GLY A 52 -15.68 -9.98 11.35
CA GLY A 52 -15.32 -10.18 12.74
C GLY A 52 -15.54 -11.64 13.19
N MET A 53 -16.68 -12.24 12.82
CA MET A 53 -16.95 -13.67 13.08
C MET A 53 -15.97 -14.57 12.33
N ALA A 54 -15.67 -14.27 11.06
CA ALA A 54 -14.68 -15.00 10.28
C ALA A 54 -13.28 -14.93 10.92
N LEU A 55 -12.89 -13.75 11.41
CA LEU A 55 -11.62 -13.57 12.13
C LEU A 55 -11.59 -14.43 13.39
N VAL A 56 -12.63 -14.38 14.22
CA VAL A 56 -12.72 -15.21 15.44
C VAL A 56 -12.68 -16.69 15.09
N ALA A 57 -13.40 -17.12 14.05
CA ALA A 57 -13.37 -18.51 13.58
C ALA A 57 -11.98 -18.95 13.10
N CYS A 58 -11.30 -18.12 12.29
CA CYS A 58 -9.93 -18.39 11.85
C CYS A 58 -8.97 -18.48 13.03
N ILE A 59 -9.07 -17.57 14.01
CA ILE A 59 -8.27 -17.59 15.22
C ILE A 59 -8.56 -18.89 16.02
N ALA A 60 -9.82 -19.25 16.22
CA ALA A 60 -10.19 -20.46 16.96
C ALA A 60 -9.63 -21.72 16.28
N VAL A 61 -9.78 -21.83 14.96
CA VAL A 61 -9.18 -22.94 14.18
C VAL A 61 -7.67 -22.94 14.31
N PHE A 62 -7.00 -21.80 14.14
CA PHE A 62 -5.54 -21.71 14.25
C PHE A 62 -5.02 -22.09 15.64
N MET A 63 -5.76 -21.72 16.70
CA MET A 63 -5.40 -22.04 18.08
C MET A 63 -5.62 -23.51 18.45
N THR A 64 -6.57 -24.20 17.79
CA THR A 64 -6.96 -25.57 18.15
C THR A 64 -6.43 -26.65 17.20
N TYR A 65 -6.08 -26.29 15.95
CA TYR A 65 -5.67 -27.25 14.94
C TYR A 65 -4.28 -27.83 15.24
N ASP A 66 -4.12 -29.17 15.26
CA ASP A 66 -2.85 -29.92 15.40
C ASP A 66 -1.94 -29.43 16.56
N LEU A 67 -2.49 -29.43 17.77
CA LEU A 67 -1.73 -29.11 18.99
C LEU A 67 -0.84 -30.30 19.37
N ARG A 68 0.48 -30.18 19.17
CA ARG A 68 1.48 -31.17 19.57
C ARG A 68 2.39 -30.61 20.66
N GLY A 69 2.71 -31.41 21.66
CA GLY A 69 3.61 -31.05 22.75
C GLY A 69 2.91 -30.39 23.95
N SER A 70 3.61 -29.52 24.69
CA SER A 70 3.04 -28.85 25.86
C SER A 70 2.02 -27.79 25.44
N LEU A 71 0.78 -27.95 25.88
CA LEU A 71 -0.34 -27.07 25.50
C LEU A 71 -0.08 -25.60 25.81
N SER A 72 0.48 -25.30 27.00
CA SER A 72 0.75 -23.93 27.42
C SER A 72 1.74 -23.21 26.49
N TYR A 73 2.85 -23.85 26.16
CA TYR A 73 3.86 -23.28 25.27
C TYR A 73 3.34 -23.11 23.82
N ALA A 74 2.63 -24.14 23.31
CA ALA A 74 2.04 -24.09 21.98
C ALA A 74 1.00 -22.96 21.83
N LEU A 75 0.14 -22.77 22.84
CA LEU A 75 -0.87 -21.69 22.85
C LEU A 75 -0.24 -20.31 22.94
N GLU A 76 0.79 -20.13 23.76
CA GLU A 76 1.50 -18.86 23.86
C GLU A 76 2.16 -18.47 22.54
N LEU A 77 2.89 -19.40 21.90
CA LEU A 77 3.52 -19.15 20.61
C LEU A 77 2.49 -18.82 19.52
N ARG A 78 1.36 -19.53 19.48
CA ARG A 78 0.28 -19.29 18.53
C ARG A 78 -0.42 -17.95 18.79
N ALA A 79 -0.64 -17.59 20.05
CA ALA A 79 -1.24 -16.30 20.40
C ALA A 79 -0.39 -15.13 19.88
N ARG A 80 0.95 -15.22 20.01
CA ARG A 80 1.88 -14.22 19.46
C ARG A 80 1.77 -14.12 17.94
N LYS A 81 1.78 -15.26 17.23
CA LYS A 81 1.61 -15.31 15.78
C LYS A 81 0.30 -14.67 15.34
N VAL A 82 -0.82 -15.06 15.96
CA VAL A 82 -2.16 -14.51 15.66
C VAL A 82 -2.20 -13.01 15.91
N ALA A 83 -1.62 -12.54 17.00
CA ALA A 83 -1.57 -11.12 17.31
C ALA A 83 -0.75 -10.34 16.26
N GLY A 84 0.42 -10.86 15.85
CA GLY A 84 1.22 -10.28 14.78
C GLY A 84 0.49 -10.25 13.44
N MET A 85 -0.12 -11.37 13.03
CA MET A 85 -0.91 -11.46 11.80
C MET A 85 -2.08 -10.48 11.79
N THR A 86 -2.80 -10.39 12.91
CA THR A 86 -3.93 -9.47 13.06
C THR A 86 -3.46 -8.01 12.96
N LEU A 87 -2.37 -7.68 13.67
CA LEU A 87 -1.81 -6.33 13.67
C LEU A 87 -1.36 -5.89 12.27
N VAL A 88 -0.62 -6.75 11.57
CA VAL A 88 -0.13 -6.48 10.21
C VAL A 88 -1.28 -6.36 9.22
N GLY A 89 -2.27 -7.26 9.31
CA GLY A 89 -3.47 -7.19 8.46
C GLY A 89 -4.24 -5.89 8.66
N LEU A 90 -4.44 -5.46 9.91
CA LEU A 90 -5.09 -4.19 10.26
C LEU A 90 -4.27 -2.99 9.73
N ALA A 91 -2.96 -2.99 9.94
CA ALA A 91 -2.08 -1.90 9.55
C ALA A 91 -2.04 -1.73 8.03
N LEU A 92 -1.74 -2.79 7.28
CA LEU A 92 -1.62 -2.74 5.82
C LEU A 92 -2.95 -2.50 5.11
N GLY A 93 -4.04 -3.12 5.61
CA GLY A 93 -5.38 -2.90 5.06
C GLY A 93 -5.82 -1.44 5.21
N ALA A 94 -5.68 -0.87 6.41
CA ALA A 94 -5.99 0.53 6.66
C ALA A 94 -5.06 1.48 5.88
N ALA A 95 -3.74 1.24 5.90
CA ALA A 95 -2.76 2.05 5.19
C ALA A 95 -3.08 2.13 3.68
N THR A 96 -3.49 1.01 3.08
CA THR A 96 -3.80 0.99 1.65
C THR A 96 -5.08 1.75 1.32
N VAL A 97 -6.14 1.63 2.13
CA VAL A 97 -7.37 2.44 1.94
C VAL A 97 -7.05 3.94 2.05
N LEU A 98 -6.26 4.34 3.04
CA LEU A 98 -5.82 5.72 3.21
C LEU A 98 -5.01 6.21 2.01
N PHE A 99 -4.10 5.38 1.52
CA PHE A 99 -3.26 5.69 0.38
C PHE A 99 -4.06 5.83 -0.91
N HIS A 100 -5.06 4.97 -1.14
CA HIS A 100 -6.01 5.09 -2.26
C HIS A 100 -6.76 6.42 -2.22
N THR A 101 -7.12 6.88 -1.03
CA THR A 101 -7.85 8.14 -0.87
C THR A 101 -6.99 9.35 -1.24
N ILE A 102 -5.77 9.41 -0.71
CA ILE A 102 -4.89 10.56 -0.96
C ILE A 102 -4.33 10.55 -2.38
N SER A 103 -4.07 9.38 -2.96
CA SER A 103 -3.56 9.26 -4.33
C SER A 103 -4.65 9.39 -5.41
N GLY A 104 -5.92 9.30 -5.04
CA GLY A 104 -7.05 9.26 -5.98
C GLY A 104 -7.01 8.02 -6.91
N ASN A 105 -6.14 7.05 -6.64
CA ASN A 105 -5.94 5.89 -7.48
C ASN A 105 -5.94 4.60 -6.65
N ARG A 106 -6.85 3.69 -6.97
CA ARG A 106 -7.07 2.44 -6.23
C ARG A 106 -6.17 1.28 -6.64
N ILE A 107 -5.34 1.46 -7.65
CA ILE A 107 -4.39 0.43 -8.10
C ILE A 107 -3.08 0.56 -7.33
N LEU A 108 -2.80 1.74 -6.79
CA LEU A 108 -1.54 2.04 -6.13
C LEU A 108 -1.51 1.56 -4.68
N THR A 109 -0.44 0.89 -4.29
CA THR A 109 -0.18 0.51 -2.89
C THR A 109 0.94 1.36 -2.31
N PRO A 110 0.98 1.54 -0.99
CA PRO A 110 2.11 2.22 -0.34
C PRO A 110 3.46 1.57 -0.64
N SER A 111 3.51 0.25 -0.79
CA SER A 111 4.72 -0.52 -1.12
C SER A 111 5.38 -0.07 -2.43
N LEU A 112 4.58 0.41 -3.40
CA LEU A 112 5.11 0.94 -4.67
C LEU A 112 5.95 2.21 -4.49
N MET A 113 5.87 2.88 -3.34
CA MET A 113 6.76 4.00 -3.01
C MET A 113 8.20 3.57 -2.69
N GLY A 114 8.52 2.27 -2.82
CA GLY A 114 9.86 1.75 -2.59
C GLY A 114 10.15 1.33 -1.14
N PHE A 115 9.14 1.30 -0.25
CA PHE A 115 9.33 0.90 1.15
C PHE A 115 9.91 -0.51 1.30
N ASP A 116 9.36 -1.48 0.56
CA ASP A 116 9.80 -2.88 0.62
C ASP A 116 11.24 -3.02 0.12
N SER A 117 11.59 -2.36 -0.99
CA SER A 117 12.95 -2.37 -1.54
C SER A 117 13.94 -1.66 -0.63
N LEU A 118 13.54 -0.56 0.02
CA LEU A 118 14.37 0.14 0.99
C LEU A 118 14.64 -0.73 2.22
N TYR A 119 13.62 -1.43 2.73
CA TYR A 119 13.77 -2.37 3.84
C TYR A 119 14.82 -3.43 3.51
N LEU A 120 14.70 -4.10 2.35
CA LEU A 120 15.65 -5.11 1.90
C LEU A 120 17.07 -4.54 1.72
N PHE A 121 17.19 -3.32 1.20
CA PHE A 121 18.46 -2.64 1.05
C PHE A 121 19.12 -2.34 2.40
N VAL A 122 18.34 -1.89 3.40
CA VAL A 122 18.85 -1.64 4.76
C VAL A 122 19.33 -2.94 5.41
N GLN A 123 18.56 -4.02 5.31
CA GLN A 123 18.92 -5.34 5.83
C GLN A 123 20.23 -5.85 5.20
N THR A 124 20.28 -5.83 3.87
CA THR A 124 21.45 -6.36 3.13
C THR A 124 22.68 -5.45 3.32
N GLY A 125 22.49 -4.14 3.31
CA GLY A 125 23.56 -3.16 3.53
C GLY A 125 24.14 -3.25 4.94
N ALA A 126 23.29 -3.40 5.96
CA ALA A 126 23.74 -3.56 7.34
C ALA A 126 24.49 -4.89 7.53
N ALA A 127 24.00 -5.99 6.93
CA ALA A 127 24.69 -7.27 6.96
C ALA A 127 26.06 -7.22 6.26
N PHE A 128 26.17 -6.50 5.15
CA PHE A 128 27.44 -6.28 4.46
C PHE A 128 28.44 -5.47 5.28
N LEU A 129 27.98 -4.38 5.93
CA LEU A 129 28.87 -3.46 6.67
C LEU A 129 29.34 -4.03 8.01
N PHE A 130 28.47 -4.72 8.73
CA PHE A 130 28.73 -5.23 10.08
C PHE A 130 29.01 -6.73 10.11
N GLY A 131 28.80 -7.45 9.02
CA GLY A 131 28.74 -8.92 8.94
C GLY A 131 27.37 -9.45 9.33
N THR A 132 26.91 -10.48 8.65
CA THR A 132 25.55 -11.04 8.81
C THR A 132 25.30 -11.50 10.25
N PHE A 133 26.23 -12.23 10.84
CA PHE A 133 26.08 -12.73 12.22
C PHE A 133 26.09 -11.60 13.25
N ALA A 134 26.97 -10.61 13.08
CA ALA A 134 27.03 -9.46 13.99
C ALA A 134 25.72 -8.63 13.90
N PHE A 135 25.22 -8.41 12.70
CA PHE A 135 23.95 -7.71 12.48
C PHE A 135 22.75 -8.47 13.08
N LEU A 136 22.67 -9.79 12.87
CA LEU A 136 21.59 -10.60 13.42
C LEU A 136 21.65 -10.77 14.94
N SER A 137 22.85 -10.61 15.54
CA SER A 137 23.04 -10.63 17.00
C SER A 137 22.74 -9.30 17.70
N LEU A 138 22.50 -8.20 16.94
CA LEU A 138 22.06 -6.94 17.52
C LEU A 138 20.74 -7.11 18.25
N ASP A 139 20.53 -6.30 19.28
CA ASP A 139 19.24 -6.23 19.98
C ASP A 139 18.11 -5.99 18.96
N VAL A 140 17.11 -6.87 19.00
CA VAL A 140 15.98 -6.89 18.05
C VAL A 140 15.25 -5.55 18.03
N ARG A 141 15.22 -4.84 19.18
CA ARG A 141 14.58 -3.51 19.29
C ARG A 141 15.38 -2.44 18.58
N LEU A 142 16.71 -2.48 18.67
CA LEU A 142 17.57 -1.54 17.96
C LEU A 142 17.44 -1.71 16.45
N ARG A 143 17.45 -2.96 15.98
CA ARG A 143 17.26 -3.28 14.58
C ARG A 143 15.90 -2.80 14.06
N PHE A 144 14.82 -3.17 14.75
CA PHE A 144 13.47 -2.69 14.45
C PHE A 144 13.38 -1.16 14.42
N GLY A 145 13.90 -0.49 15.46
CA GLY A 145 13.88 0.97 15.55
C GLY A 145 14.64 1.63 14.40
N LEU A 146 15.80 1.10 14.02
CA LEU A 146 16.61 1.61 12.91
C LEU A 146 15.85 1.45 11.58
N GLU A 147 15.26 0.30 11.32
CA GLU A 147 14.47 0.02 10.12
C GLU A 147 13.29 0.98 9.99
N VAL A 148 12.50 1.12 11.06
CA VAL A 148 11.37 2.06 11.10
C VAL A 148 11.84 3.50 10.89
N LEU A 149 12.92 3.92 11.55
CA LEU A 149 13.47 5.27 11.41
C LEU A 149 13.94 5.57 9.99
N VAL A 150 14.64 4.63 9.35
CA VAL A 150 15.11 4.81 7.96
C VAL A 150 13.93 4.89 7.00
N MET A 151 12.95 4.01 7.13
CA MET A 151 11.75 4.02 6.29
C MET A 151 10.93 5.30 6.50
N MET A 152 10.76 5.75 7.74
CA MET A 152 10.09 7.01 8.06
C MET A 152 10.87 8.23 7.55
N GLY A 153 12.21 8.21 7.70
CA GLY A 153 13.09 9.24 7.15
C GLY A 153 12.94 9.38 5.63
N PHE A 154 12.92 8.26 4.94
CA PHE A 154 12.68 8.20 3.49
C PHE A 154 11.31 8.80 3.12
N ALA A 155 10.24 8.39 3.82
CA ALA A 155 8.92 8.96 3.61
C ALA A 155 8.88 10.48 3.84
N LEU A 156 9.54 10.97 4.88
CA LEU A 156 9.64 12.40 5.20
C LEU A 156 10.42 13.17 4.12
N VAL A 157 11.49 12.59 3.60
CA VAL A 157 12.26 13.19 2.50
C VAL A 157 11.40 13.30 1.25
N LEU A 158 10.75 12.21 0.83
CA LEU A 158 9.83 12.23 -0.32
C LEU A 158 8.72 13.27 -0.11
N GLN A 159 8.11 13.28 1.06
CA GLN A 159 7.05 14.24 1.39
C GLN A 159 7.55 15.69 1.32
N ARG A 160 8.74 15.99 1.87
CA ARG A 160 9.30 17.35 1.82
C ARG A 160 9.63 17.79 0.40
N LEU A 161 10.14 16.90 -0.44
CA LEU A 161 10.51 17.23 -1.80
C LEU A 161 9.28 17.51 -2.68
N PHE A 162 8.21 16.75 -2.54
CA PHE A 162 7.07 16.80 -3.47
C PHE A 162 5.83 17.53 -2.94
N LEU A 163 5.61 17.52 -1.61
CA LEU A 163 4.42 18.14 -1.02
C LEU A 163 4.67 19.53 -0.43
N ARG A 164 5.88 20.07 -0.57
CA ARG A 164 6.21 21.42 -0.08
C ARG A 164 5.85 22.52 -1.08
N GLN A 165 5.71 22.20 -2.34
CA GLN A 165 5.33 23.14 -3.39
C GLN A 165 3.80 23.40 -3.36
N ALA A 166 3.36 24.53 -3.91
CA ALA A 166 1.97 25.01 -3.86
C ALA A 166 0.92 24.06 -4.50
N ARG A 167 1.36 23.05 -5.22
CA ARG A 167 0.53 21.94 -5.70
C ARG A 167 1.21 20.65 -5.29
N ALA A 168 0.61 19.97 -4.30
CA ALA A 168 1.07 18.66 -3.87
C ALA A 168 1.07 17.68 -5.07
N ASP A 169 2.24 17.35 -5.59
CA ASP A 169 2.39 16.41 -6.70
C ASP A 169 2.61 14.98 -6.15
N LEU A 170 1.50 14.33 -5.84
CA LEU A 170 1.51 12.94 -5.39
C LEU A 170 1.94 11.97 -6.49
N VAL A 171 1.63 12.27 -7.75
CA VAL A 171 2.00 11.42 -8.89
C VAL A 171 3.52 11.46 -9.10
N GLY A 172 4.11 12.66 -9.08
CA GLY A 172 5.57 12.83 -9.14
C GLY A 172 6.28 12.16 -7.96
N MET A 173 5.73 12.28 -6.75
CA MET A 173 6.26 11.60 -5.57
C MET A 173 6.24 10.07 -5.72
N LEU A 174 5.13 9.51 -6.24
CA LEU A 174 5.01 8.08 -6.51
C LEU A 174 6.00 7.61 -7.57
N LEU A 175 6.13 8.36 -8.67
CA LEU A 175 7.06 8.04 -9.75
C LEU A 175 8.51 7.97 -9.24
N VAL A 176 8.93 8.98 -8.47
CA VAL A 176 10.27 8.98 -7.84
C VAL A 176 10.40 7.85 -6.83
N GLY A 177 9.37 7.56 -6.06
CA GLY A 177 9.34 6.41 -5.14
C GLY A 177 9.58 5.08 -5.86
N VAL A 178 8.93 4.87 -7.01
CA VAL A 178 9.12 3.67 -7.85
C VAL A 178 10.55 3.60 -8.40
N VAL A 179 11.09 4.72 -8.91
CA VAL A 179 12.47 4.76 -9.43
C VAL A 179 13.48 4.48 -8.32
N LEU A 180 13.33 5.11 -7.16
CA LEU A 180 14.19 4.86 -6.01
C LEU A 180 14.04 3.43 -5.48
N GLY A 181 12.83 2.87 -5.49
CA GLY A 181 12.59 1.47 -5.16
C GLY A 181 13.34 0.51 -6.09
N GLY A 182 13.33 0.77 -7.41
CA GLY A 182 14.12 0.03 -8.40
C GLY A 182 15.63 0.17 -8.17
N MET A 183 16.08 1.38 -7.81
CA MET A 183 17.47 1.62 -7.44
C MET A 183 17.87 0.84 -6.19
N PHE A 184 17.08 0.86 -5.13
CA PHE A 184 17.35 0.09 -3.91
C PHE A 184 17.37 -1.43 -4.20
N ALA A 185 16.45 -1.95 -5.01
CA ALA A 185 16.44 -3.35 -5.40
C ALA A 185 17.72 -3.74 -6.17
N SER A 186 18.20 -2.88 -7.08
CA SER A 186 19.45 -3.07 -7.81
C SER A 186 20.66 -3.03 -6.89
N LEU A 187 20.70 -2.08 -5.95
CA LEU A 187 21.76 -1.99 -4.94
C LEU A 187 21.75 -3.19 -3.98
N THR A 188 20.56 -3.65 -3.56
CA THR A 188 20.43 -4.89 -2.77
C THR A 188 21.05 -6.08 -3.50
N THR A 189 20.74 -6.24 -4.78
CA THR A 189 21.30 -7.31 -5.61
C THR A 189 22.82 -7.20 -5.76
N LEU A 190 23.34 -5.98 -5.92
CA LEU A 190 24.77 -5.73 -6.00
C LEU A 190 25.46 -6.11 -4.69
N VAL A 191 24.98 -5.61 -3.56
CA VAL A 191 25.55 -5.86 -2.23
C VAL A 191 25.45 -7.35 -1.88
N ALA A 192 24.33 -8.01 -2.19
CA ALA A 192 24.15 -9.44 -1.97
C ALA A 192 25.21 -10.31 -2.66
N ARG A 193 25.73 -9.85 -3.81
CA ARG A 193 26.83 -10.58 -4.51
C ARG A 193 28.21 -10.39 -3.85
N LEU A 194 28.35 -9.42 -2.96
CA LEU A 194 29.60 -9.14 -2.23
C LEU A 194 29.63 -9.84 -0.87
N ILE A 195 28.51 -10.33 -0.38
CA ILE A 195 28.39 -11.10 0.87
C ILE A 195 28.78 -12.55 0.60
N ASP A 196 29.39 -13.22 1.58
CA ASP A 196 29.67 -14.66 1.51
C ASP A 196 28.37 -15.44 1.24
N PRO A 197 28.36 -16.40 0.31
CA PRO A 197 27.15 -17.15 -0.04
C PRO A 197 26.46 -17.84 1.14
N ASN A 198 27.22 -18.35 2.13
CA ASN A 198 26.63 -18.98 3.30
C ASN A 198 25.97 -17.96 4.24
N GLU A 199 26.59 -16.79 4.39
CA GLU A 199 26.01 -15.68 5.16
C GLU A 199 24.76 -15.14 4.46
N PHE A 200 24.78 -15.03 3.13
CA PHE A 200 23.65 -14.57 2.35
C PHE A 200 22.43 -15.51 2.46
N MET A 201 22.64 -16.82 2.49
CA MET A 201 21.55 -17.78 2.70
C MET A 201 20.82 -17.54 4.03
N THR A 202 21.57 -17.25 5.10
CA THR A 202 20.97 -16.92 6.40
C THR A 202 20.19 -15.59 6.36
N LEU A 203 20.71 -14.61 5.61
CA LEU A 203 20.03 -13.32 5.44
C LEU A 203 18.78 -13.42 4.57
N GLN A 204 18.77 -14.32 3.60
CA GLN A 204 17.66 -14.48 2.64
C GLN A 204 16.33 -14.82 3.33
N ASP A 205 16.36 -15.51 4.47
CA ASP A 205 15.18 -15.80 5.27
C ASP A 205 14.47 -14.53 5.75
N GLN A 206 15.22 -13.42 5.92
CA GLN A 206 14.66 -12.12 6.31
C GLN A 206 13.96 -11.39 5.16
N PHE A 207 14.12 -11.84 3.91
CA PHE A 207 13.49 -11.22 2.73
C PHE A 207 12.02 -11.60 2.56
N PHE A 208 11.60 -12.63 3.26
CA PHE A 208 10.21 -13.10 3.24
C PHE A 208 9.50 -12.74 4.53
N ALA A 209 8.24 -12.40 4.39
CA ALA A 209 7.40 -12.13 5.56
C ALA A 209 7.28 -13.39 6.44
N SER A 210 7.72 -13.27 7.69
CA SER A 210 7.65 -14.37 8.67
C SER A 210 6.93 -13.94 9.94
N PHE A 211 5.94 -14.73 10.34
CA PHE A 211 5.23 -14.60 11.61
C PHE A 211 5.76 -15.59 12.66
N ALA A 212 6.79 -16.38 12.31
CA ALA A 212 7.30 -17.43 13.20
C ALA A 212 8.13 -16.87 14.35
N THR A 213 8.82 -15.76 14.15
CA THR A 213 9.82 -15.18 15.04
C THR A 213 9.44 -13.80 15.59
N VAL A 214 8.14 -13.51 15.70
CA VAL A 214 7.69 -12.22 16.25
C VAL A 214 8.02 -12.13 17.73
N ASP A 215 8.85 -11.14 18.08
CA ASP A 215 9.22 -10.84 19.47
C ASP A 215 8.07 -10.15 20.21
N ASP A 216 7.81 -10.56 21.46
CA ASP A 216 6.69 -10.04 22.27
C ASP A 216 6.77 -8.54 22.52
N GLN A 217 7.99 -8.05 22.72
CA GLN A 217 8.20 -6.64 23.04
C GLN A 217 8.00 -5.77 21.82
N LEU A 218 8.44 -6.25 20.65
CA LEU A 218 8.19 -5.58 19.38
C LEU A 218 6.72 -5.61 19.02
N LEU A 219 6.04 -6.72 19.30
CA LEU A 219 4.61 -6.85 19.09
C LEU A 219 3.83 -5.84 19.93
N GLY A 220 4.16 -5.70 21.23
CA GLY A 220 3.56 -4.72 22.11
C GLY A 220 3.79 -3.28 21.67
N LEU A 221 5.03 -2.94 21.32
CA LEU A 221 5.39 -1.60 20.80
C LEU A 221 4.65 -1.30 19.49
N SER A 222 4.69 -2.25 18.55
CA SER A 222 4.00 -2.12 17.26
C SER A 222 2.49 -1.97 17.44
N ALA A 223 1.88 -2.70 18.38
CA ALA A 223 0.45 -2.59 18.66
C ALA A 223 0.07 -1.19 19.18
N VAL A 224 0.89 -0.60 20.05
CA VAL A 224 0.68 0.77 20.57
C VAL A 224 0.80 1.78 19.43
N VAL A 225 1.84 1.68 18.58
CA VAL A 225 2.07 2.60 17.46
C VAL A 225 0.94 2.48 16.42
N VAL A 226 0.57 1.27 16.02
CA VAL A 226 -0.51 1.04 15.05
C VAL A 226 -1.85 1.52 15.60
N ALA A 227 -2.18 1.19 16.85
CA ALA A 227 -3.40 1.66 17.49
C ALA A 227 -3.46 3.19 17.60
N GLY A 228 -2.35 3.82 17.97
CA GLY A 228 -2.22 5.29 17.99
C GLY A 228 -2.41 5.92 16.61
N ALA A 229 -1.78 5.35 15.57
CA ALA A 229 -1.93 5.81 14.20
C ALA A 229 -3.37 5.67 13.70
N LEU A 230 -4.03 4.53 13.95
CA LEU A 230 -5.43 4.30 13.60
C LEU A 230 -6.37 5.22 14.38
N ALA A 231 -6.13 5.47 15.66
CA ALA A 231 -6.91 6.41 16.46
C ALA A 231 -6.80 7.85 15.94
N LEU A 232 -5.59 8.27 15.54
CA LEU A 232 -5.38 9.56 14.91
C LEU A 232 -6.14 9.69 13.60
N VAL A 233 -6.06 8.70 12.71
CA VAL A 233 -6.84 8.68 11.45
C VAL A 233 -8.34 8.71 11.76
N TRP A 234 -8.79 7.98 12.75
CA TRP A 234 -10.20 7.94 13.14
C TRP A 234 -10.73 9.32 13.54
N ARG A 235 -9.87 10.20 14.08
CA ARG A 235 -10.21 11.55 14.50
C ARG A 235 -10.62 12.48 13.35
N TRP A 236 -10.04 12.27 12.14
CA TRP A 236 -10.35 13.07 10.93
C TRP A 236 -10.85 12.23 9.75
N ARG A 237 -11.45 11.06 10.03
CA ARG A 237 -12.03 10.19 9.00
C ARG A 237 -13.07 10.88 8.11
N ASP A 238 -13.84 11.83 8.69
CA ASP A 238 -14.89 12.56 7.97
C ASP A 238 -14.24 13.58 6.99
N ASP A 239 -13.10 14.17 7.35
CA ASP A 239 -12.31 15.00 6.45
C ASP A 239 -11.74 14.17 5.29
N LEU A 240 -11.36 12.92 5.54
CA LEU A 240 -10.90 11.98 4.50
C LEU A 240 -12.02 11.62 3.52
N ASP A 241 -13.27 11.51 3.99
CA ASP A 241 -14.43 11.31 3.11
C ASP A 241 -14.61 12.49 2.15
N VAL A 242 -14.31 13.72 2.61
CA VAL A 242 -14.34 14.93 1.79
C VAL A 242 -13.13 14.99 0.83
N VAL A 243 -11.93 14.66 1.29
CA VAL A 243 -10.72 14.60 0.46
C VAL A 243 -10.87 13.60 -0.70
N ALA A 244 -11.60 12.50 -0.49
CA ALA A 244 -11.91 11.52 -1.53
C ALA A 244 -12.72 12.09 -2.72
N LEU A 245 -13.36 13.25 -2.57
CA LEU A 245 -14.10 13.96 -3.63
C LEU A 245 -13.19 14.79 -4.54
N GLY A 246 -11.90 14.84 -4.24
CA GLY A 246 -10.91 15.61 -4.96
C GLY A 246 -10.59 16.97 -4.32
N ARG A 247 -9.46 17.55 -4.75
CA ARG A 247 -8.87 18.75 -4.14
C ARG A 247 -9.79 19.96 -4.16
N ASP A 248 -10.33 20.26 -5.34
CA ASP A 248 -11.13 21.49 -5.54
C ASP A 248 -12.43 21.43 -4.73
N THR A 249 -13.07 20.26 -4.69
CA THR A 249 -14.27 20.02 -3.89
C THR A 249 -13.96 20.10 -2.39
N ALA A 250 -12.85 19.53 -1.95
CA ALA A 250 -12.47 19.56 -0.54
C ALA A 250 -12.20 20.98 -0.05
N VAL A 251 -11.48 21.79 -0.84
CA VAL A 251 -11.22 23.20 -0.53
C VAL A 251 -12.51 24.01 -0.52
N ALA A 252 -13.41 23.80 -1.49
CA ALA A 252 -14.70 24.47 -1.53
C ALA A 252 -15.59 24.15 -0.31
N LEU A 253 -15.45 22.95 0.26
CA LEU A 253 -16.13 22.51 1.50
C LEU A 253 -15.40 22.94 2.78
N GLY A 254 -14.30 23.71 2.67
CA GLY A 254 -13.56 24.25 3.81
C GLY A 254 -12.55 23.29 4.45
N VAL A 255 -12.24 22.14 3.80
CA VAL A 255 -11.23 21.20 4.28
C VAL A 255 -9.85 21.58 3.74
N ASP A 256 -8.86 21.69 4.62
CA ASP A 256 -7.45 21.89 4.24
C ASP A 256 -6.88 20.58 3.65
N HIS A 257 -7.15 20.37 2.36
CA HIS A 257 -6.77 19.19 1.62
C HIS A 257 -5.28 18.85 1.79
N ASP A 258 -4.39 19.83 1.60
CA ASP A 258 -2.95 19.58 1.60
C ASP A 258 -2.42 19.18 3.00
N ARG A 259 -3.05 19.70 4.05
CA ARG A 259 -2.74 19.32 5.43
C ARG A 259 -3.18 17.89 5.73
N ILE A 260 -4.42 17.53 5.33
CA ILE A 260 -4.94 16.17 5.53
C ILE A 260 -4.10 15.15 4.74
N VAL A 261 -3.79 15.43 3.48
CA VAL A 261 -2.92 14.56 2.64
C VAL A 261 -1.57 14.34 3.31
N ARG A 262 -0.88 15.41 3.75
CA ARG A 262 0.43 15.27 4.41
C ARG A 262 0.37 14.45 5.68
N ARG A 263 -0.64 14.68 6.54
CA ARG A 263 -0.81 13.91 7.79
C ARG A 263 -1.10 12.45 7.52
N THR A 264 -1.99 12.19 6.56
CA THR A 264 -2.39 10.82 6.18
C THR A 264 -1.21 10.07 5.58
N LEU A 265 -0.41 10.71 4.72
CA LEU A 265 0.79 10.09 4.15
C LEU A 265 1.80 9.68 5.24
N LEU A 266 2.00 10.52 6.26
CA LEU A 266 2.85 10.17 7.40
C LEU A 266 2.33 8.96 8.15
N LEU A 267 1.02 8.89 8.40
CA LEU A 267 0.43 7.75 9.10
C LEU A 267 0.47 6.47 8.25
N VAL A 268 0.29 6.59 6.93
CA VAL A 268 0.51 5.47 6.00
C VAL A 268 1.95 4.97 6.12
N ALA A 269 2.94 5.88 6.11
CA ALA A 269 4.34 5.53 6.26
C ALA A 269 4.62 4.84 7.61
N VAL A 270 4.05 5.33 8.72
CA VAL A 270 4.14 4.67 10.04
C VAL A 270 3.58 3.26 10.00
N LEU A 271 2.35 3.10 9.50
CA LEU A 271 1.66 1.81 9.47
C LEU A 271 2.43 0.78 8.63
N VAL A 272 2.91 1.18 7.45
CA VAL A 272 3.69 0.31 6.55
C VAL A 272 5.05 0.00 7.15
N SER A 273 5.80 1.00 7.63
CA SER A 273 7.14 0.79 8.21
C SER A 273 7.10 -0.15 9.40
N VAL A 274 6.14 0.04 10.31
CA VAL A 274 5.99 -0.82 11.49
C VAL A 274 5.59 -2.25 11.09
N ALA A 275 4.65 -2.39 10.14
CA ALA A 275 4.23 -3.71 9.67
C ALA A 275 5.38 -4.46 8.97
N THR A 276 6.14 -3.77 8.10
CA THR A 276 7.27 -4.35 7.36
C THR A 276 8.46 -4.66 8.29
N ALA A 277 8.78 -3.79 9.24
CA ALA A 277 9.85 -4.04 10.20
C ALA A 277 9.51 -5.19 11.18
N LEU A 278 8.21 -5.43 11.46
CA LEU A 278 7.79 -6.49 12.39
C LEU A 278 7.88 -7.89 11.76
N VAL A 279 7.51 -8.04 10.50
CA VAL A 279 7.36 -9.36 9.87
C VAL A 279 8.06 -9.50 8.51
N GLY A 280 8.61 -8.42 7.97
CA GLY A 280 9.11 -8.36 6.60
C GLY A 280 8.08 -7.82 5.60
N PRO A 281 8.48 -7.63 4.33
CA PRO A 281 7.60 -7.06 3.30
C PRO A 281 6.45 -7.99 2.94
N VAL A 282 5.22 -7.48 2.98
CA VAL A 282 3.99 -8.17 2.56
C VAL A 282 3.39 -7.42 1.38
N THR A 283 3.91 -7.74 0.20
CA THR A 283 3.50 -7.10 -1.05
C THR A 283 2.09 -7.54 -1.43
N PHE A 284 1.31 -6.67 -2.08
CA PHE A 284 -0.05 -6.92 -2.61
C PHE A 284 -1.17 -7.22 -1.61
N LEU A 285 -0.91 -7.65 -0.38
CA LEU A 285 -1.98 -7.91 0.60
C LEU A 285 -2.92 -6.71 0.73
N GLY A 286 -2.36 -5.51 0.95
CA GLY A 286 -3.13 -4.28 1.09
C GLY A 286 -4.04 -4.01 -0.10
N LEU A 287 -3.53 -4.21 -1.33
CA LEU A 287 -4.31 -4.02 -2.57
C LEU A 287 -5.53 -4.95 -2.61
N LEU A 288 -5.31 -6.24 -2.37
CA LEU A 288 -6.36 -7.24 -2.43
C LEU A 288 -7.45 -6.96 -1.40
N VAL A 289 -7.06 -6.69 -0.14
CA VAL A 289 -8.02 -6.48 0.95
C VAL A 289 -8.75 -5.13 0.85
N ALA A 290 -8.10 -4.08 0.34
CA ALA A 290 -8.76 -2.81 0.08
C ALA A 290 -9.83 -2.94 -1.03
N HIS A 291 -9.52 -3.63 -2.13
CA HIS A 291 -10.48 -3.90 -3.19
C HIS A 291 -11.65 -4.77 -2.69
N LEU A 292 -11.35 -5.79 -1.90
CA LEU A 292 -12.37 -6.62 -1.26
C LEU A 292 -13.28 -5.77 -0.37
N ALA A 293 -12.70 -4.87 0.44
CA ALA A 293 -13.45 -3.98 1.31
C ALA A 293 -14.40 -3.07 0.52
N TYR A 294 -13.94 -2.44 -0.57
CA TYR A 294 -14.80 -1.61 -1.42
C TYR A 294 -15.97 -2.39 -2.04
N ARG A 295 -15.73 -3.64 -2.48
CA ARG A 295 -16.77 -4.49 -3.04
C ARG A 295 -17.79 -4.94 -2.01
N LEU A 296 -17.34 -5.35 -0.83
CA LEU A 296 -18.20 -5.86 0.24
C LEU A 296 -19.07 -4.76 0.83
N THR A 297 -18.47 -3.60 1.18
CA THR A 297 -19.19 -2.52 1.85
C THR A 297 -20.04 -1.67 0.90
N ALA A 298 -19.71 -1.67 -0.41
CA ALA A 298 -20.33 -0.81 -1.42
C ALA A 298 -20.44 0.67 -0.99
N THR A 299 -19.46 1.15 -0.23
CA THR A 299 -19.37 2.53 0.27
C THR A 299 -17.93 3.01 0.22
N PHE A 300 -17.75 4.33 0.21
CA PHE A 300 -16.43 4.98 0.27
C PHE A 300 -16.15 5.63 1.63
N ARG A 301 -17.09 5.53 2.58
CA ARG A 301 -16.91 6.08 3.91
C ARG A 301 -15.79 5.35 4.66
N HIS A 302 -14.78 6.09 5.07
CA HIS A 302 -13.58 5.57 5.73
C HIS A 302 -13.87 4.76 6.99
N ARG A 303 -14.90 5.16 7.74
CA ARG A 303 -15.34 4.43 8.94
C ARG A 303 -15.67 2.95 8.68
N TYR A 304 -16.12 2.60 7.47
CA TYR A 304 -16.43 1.21 7.11
C TYR A 304 -15.30 0.59 6.31
N THR A 305 -14.77 1.28 5.31
CA THR A 305 -13.79 0.71 4.38
C THR A 305 -12.46 0.39 5.06
N MET A 306 -11.97 1.26 5.94
CA MET A 306 -10.73 0.99 6.69
C MET A 306 -10.85 -0.22 7.61
N LEU A 307 -11.94 -0.27 8.40
CA LEU A 307 -12.18 -1.41 9.30
C LEU A 307 -12.35 -2.71 8.52
N THR A 308 -13.12 -2.67 7.42
CA THR A 308 -13.32 -3.85 6.57
C THR A 308 -12.02 -4.32 5.94
N ALA A 309 -11.18 -3.40 5.41
CA ALA A 309 -9.89 -3.75 4.81
C ALA A 309 -8.93 -4.34 5.87
N GLY A 310 -8.88 -3.74 7.05
CA GLY A 310 -8.07 -4.24 8.14
C GLY A 310 -8.50 -5.64 8.60
N LEU A 311 -9.79 -5.85 8.86
CA LEU A 311 -10.33 -7.18 9.24
C LEU A 311 -10.13 -8.22 8.13
N ALA A 312 -10.38 -7.84 6.87
CA ALA A 312 -10.13 -8.73 5.74
C ALA A 312 -8.63 -9.09 5.63
N GLY A 313 -7.74 -8.12 5.91
CA GLY A 313 -6.29 -8.35 5.97
C GLY A 313 -5.92 -9.36 7.05
N ALA A 314 -6.44 -9.19 8.26
CA ALA A 314 -6.19 -10.11 9.35
C ALA A 314 -6.69 -11.54 9.02
N VAL A 315 -7.92 -11.65 8.50
CA VAL A 315 -8.49 -12.95 8.06
C VAL A 315 -7.63 -13.58 6.97
N ALA A 316 -7.22 -12.79 5.95
CA ALA A 316 -6.43 -13.31 4.83
C ALA A 316 -5.06 -13.84 5.28
N VAL A 317 -4.36 -13.10 6.16
CA VAL A 317 -3.04 -13.50 6.67
C VAL A 317 -3.14 -14.75 7.55
N ILE A 318 -4.13 -14.83 8.44
CA ILE A 318 -4.32 -16.01 9.30
C ILE A 318 -4.73 -17.22 8.44
N ALA A 319 -5.63 -17.02 7.46
CA ALA A 319 -6.05 -18.10 6.56
C ALA A 319 -4.89 -18.64 5.70
N ALA A 320 -3.99 -17.76 5.24
CA ALA A 320 -2.82 -18.15 4.47
C ALA A 320 -1.83 -19.06 5.24
N GLN A 321 -1.90 -19.09 6.58
CA GLN A 321 -1.06 -20.00 7.39
C GLN A 321 -1.53 -21.45 7.35
N PHE A 322 -2.70 -21.72 6.79
CA PHE A 322 -3.21 -23.09 6.59
C PHE A 322 -2.93 -23.64 5.18
N ALA A 323 -2.43 -22.80 4.26
CA ALA A 323 -2.09 -23.18 2.89
C ALA A 323 -0.64 -23.63 2.77
#